data_161c5b190abf5440516699d7c94c2735
#
_entry.id   161c5b190abf5440516699d7c94c2735
#
_cell.length_a   1.000
_cell.length_b   1.000
_cell.length_c   1.000
_cell.angle_alpha   90.00
_cell.angle_beta   90.00
_cell.angle_gamma   90.00
#
_symmetry.space_group_name_H-M   'P 1'
#
loop_
_entity.id
_entity.type
_entity.pdbx_description
1 polymer ?
#
loop_
_entity_poly.entity_id
_entity_poly.type
_entity_poly.pdbx_seq_one_letter_code
_entity_poly.pdbx_strand_id
1 'polypeptide(L)'
;MKRAVRFAAPLVVLLLWTAARADLIGADRSELLSKLIPTVVNISVRKDEPKPPSGASGMVAAPDARTIKGYVGSGFVIDPSGVIVTNYHVLEYAFEITVMFSDGSRLPGKMLSASRLADLAIIKVEADHPLPAAHWGDSDALQVGDEVFAAGNPFGVGLSVSAGIVSGLNRDIQNSPYDDLIQTDAAINHGNSGGPLFDMQGNVIGVNSTIISPTAGSAGIAFAIPSDRARFVVDQLRTYGWVRPGWIGVKLQAVTREIADAMGMARPEGAILSWVMPNGPARRAGLEIGDVILRYDGMTPSDERALLRSIAETPVANTINLTVRHDGHQRSVPITVEAWPRDQWDARDAPTLVQRPHIVIPPDLGLGLAMLSAEDKAKLGMDNGLTGVLVDSVAPDSDPAHRGMVSGDVILRVQDTPVDTPDEVRSDVDAVRGRQRHFVLMLILPKVRDAPGPKWIALQLDDPGG
;
A
#
# COMPACT_ATOMS: atom_id res chain seq x y z
N MET A 1 47.19 -6.22 66.37
CA MET A 1 45.82 -6.66 66.77
C MET A 1 44.77 -5.87 65.97
N LYS A 2 43.79 -6.64 65.34
CA LYS A 2 42.49 -6.18 64.80
C LYS A 2 42.56 -5.22 63.58
N ARG A 3 42.01 -5.41 62.45
CA ARG A 3 40.76 -6.08 61.96
C ARG A 3 40.87 -6.28 60.45
N ALA A 4 40.88 -7.49 59.97
CA ALA A 4 40.44 -7.83 58.64
C ALA A 4 39.09 -8.54 58.85
N VAL A 5 38.02 -8.12 58.17
CA VAL A 5 36.89 -8.97 57.74
C VAL A 5 35.75 -8.10 57.20
N ARG A 6 35.22 -8.54 56.02
CA ARG A 6 33.87 -8.32 55.52
C ARG A 6 33.66 -7.22 54.50
N PHE A 7 33.88 -7.58 53.22
CA PHE A 7 33.06 -7.01 52.13
C PHE A 7 33.04 -7.96 50.90
N ALA A 8 32.65 -9.25 51.10
CA ALA A 8 32.49 -10.16 49.98
C ALA A 8 31.08 -10.70 49.75
N ALA A 9 30.10 -10.33 50.61
CA ALA A 9 28.74 -10.89 50.51
C ALA A 9 27.76 -10.21 49.53
N PRO A 10 27.79 -8.90 49.21
CA PRO A 10 26.77 -8.28 48.34
C PRO A 10 26.99 -8.54 46.83
N LEU A 11 28.24 -8.84 46.38
CA LEU A 11 28.52 -9.01 44.97
C LEU A 11 28.02 -10.37 44.41
N VAL A 12 28.08 -11.41 45.22
CA VAL A 12 27.62 -12.76 44.83
C VAL A 12 26.12 -12.86 44.76
N VAL A 13 25.37 -12.13 45.65
CA VAL A 13 23.91 -12.09 45.60
C VAL A 13 23.40 -11.32 44.38
N LEU A 14 24.07 -10.25 43.97
CA LEU A 14 23.70 -9.48 42.80
C LEU A 14 23.92 -10.28 41.48
N LEU A 15 25.03 -11.05 41.39
CA LEU A 15 25.31 -11.93 40.24
C LEU A 15 24.34 -13.10 40.15
N LEU A 16 23.90 -13.67 41.25
CA LEU A 16 22.90 -14.75 41.26
C LEU A 16 21.49 -14.19 40.89
N TRP A 17 21.16 -12.97 41.25
CA TRP A 17 19.90 -12.33 40.87
C TRP A 17 19.82 -11.99 39.38
N THR A 18 20.92 -11.56 38.78
CA THR A 18 20.98 -11.28 37.34
C THR A 18 20.96 -12.56 36.49
N ALA A 19 21.65 -13.63 36.93
CA ALA A 19 21.62 -14.95 36.29
C ALA A 19 20.22 -15.57 36.37
N ALA A 20 19.57 -15.54 37.54
CA ALA A 20 18.21 -16.06 37.72
C ALA A 20 17.16 -15.30 36.88
N ARG A 21 17.35 -14.00 36.64
CA ARG A 21 16.46 -13.20 35.78
C ARG A 21 16.68 -13.51 34.30
N ALA A 22 17.89 -13.75 33.86
CA ALA A 22 18.20 -14.15 32.50
C ALA A 22 17.63 -15.54 32.17
N ASP A 23 17.71 -16.50 33.08
CA ASP A 23 17.13 -17.83 32.95
C ASP A 23 15.58 -17.81 32.92
N LEU A 24 14.96 -16.94 33.74
CA LEU A 24 13.49 -16.77 33.73
C LEU A 24 12.98 -16.18 32.41
N ILE A 25 13.69 -15.23 31.82
CA ILE A 25 13.31 -14.64 30.52
C ILE A 25 13.46 -15.65 29.40
N GLY A 26 14.51 -16.47 29.41
CA GLY A 26 14.73 -17.53 28.41
C GLY A 26 13.73 -18.67 28.49
N ALA A 27 13.38 -19.12 29.71
CA ALA A 27 12.37 -20.15 29.95
C ALA A 27 10.96 -19.69 29.53
N ASP A 28 10.64 -18.40 29.75
CA ASP A 28 9.36 -17.80 29.40
C ASP A 28 9.14 -17.76 27.89
N ARG A 29 10.18 -17.40 27.10
CA ARG A 29 10.13 -17.42 25.62
C ARG A 29 9.94 -18.82 25.05
N SER A 30 10.64 -19.82 25.56
CA SER A 30 10.51 -21.20 25.10
C SER A 30 9.12 -21.77 25.40
N GLU A 31 8.56 -21.46 26.57
CA GLU A 31 7.21 -21.87 26.93
C GLU A 31 6.16 -21.17 26.05
N LEU A 32 6.32 -19.88 25.78
CA LEU A 32 5.44 -19.15 24.87
C LEU A 32 5.45 -19.79 23.47
N LEU A 33 6.63 -19.97 22.88
CA LEU A 33 6.76 -20.54 21.54
C LEU A 33 6.21 -21.97 21.46
N SER A 34 6.34 -22.78 22.50
CA SER A 34 5.76 -24.13 22.52
C SER A 34 4.23 -24.13 22.42
N LYS A 35 3.57 -23.08 22.89
CA LYS A 35 2.11 -22.88 22.78
C LYS A 35 1.70 -22.31 21.41
N LEU A 36 2.57 -21.52 20.78
CA LEU A 36 2.27 -20.87 19.50
C LEU A 36 2.53 -21.78 18.30
N ILE A 37 3.61 -22.59 18.34
CA ILE A 37 3.99 -23.50 17.25
C ILE A 37 2.82 -24.35 16.73
N PRO A 38 1.92 -24.93 17.57
CA PRO A 38 0.80 -25.71 17.07
C PRO A 38 -0.24 -24.93 16.26
N THR A 39 -0.25 -23.60 16.35
CA THR A 39 -1.16 -22.74 15.55
C THR A 39 -0.63 -22.47 14.14
N VAL A 40 0.67 -22.71 13.89
CA VAL A 40 1.36 -22.43 12.64
C VAL A 40 1.39 -23.66 11.75
N VAL A 41 1.10 -23.48 10.48
CA VAL A 41 1.04 -24.58 9.51
C VAL A 41 1.98 -24.33 8.33
N ASN A 42 2.47 -25.43 7.75
CA ASN A 42 3.14 -25.42 6.47
C ASN A 42 2.13 -25.63 5.35
N ILE A 43 2.23 -24.88 4.27
CA ILE A 43 1.37 -25.00 3.11
C ILE A 43 2.22 -25.41 1.91
N SER A 44 1.93 -26.60 1.39
CA SER A 44 2.52 -27.08 0.14
C SER A 44 1.48 -27.02 -0.95
N VAL A 45 1.84 -26.42 -2.08
CA VAL A 45 0.92 -26.27 -3.22
C VAL A 45 1.55 -26.80 -4.50
N ARG A 46 0.70 -27.32 -5.40
CA ARG A 46 1.04 -27.58 -6.80
C ARG A 46 0.34 -26.51 -7.65
N LYS A 47 1.14 -25.80 -8.45
CA LYS A 47 0.67 -24.70 -9.30
C LYS A 47 0.75 -25.04 -10.76
N ASP A 48 -0.24 -24.58 -11.51
CA ASP A 48 -0.28 -24.63 -12.98
C ASP A 48 -0.02 -23.21 -13.52
N GLU A 49 1.28 -22.85 -13.58
CA GLU A 49 1.70 -21.50 -13.94
C GLU A 49 1.77 -21.32 -15.47
N PRO A 50 1.33 -20.14 -15.99
CA PRO A 50 1.62 -19.75 -17.36
C PRO A 50 3.14 -19.73 -17.58
N LYS A 51 3.61 -20.36 -18.65
CA LYS A 51 5.03 -20.32 -19.01
C LYS A 51 5.40 -18.88 -19.40
N PRO A 52 6.44 -18.28 -18.79
CA PRO A 52 6.88 -16.96 -19.21
C PRO A 52 7.28 -16.98 -20.69
N PRO A 53 7.01 -15.91 -21.46
CA PRO A 53 7.44 -15.81 -22.84
C PRO A 53 8.98 -15.98 -22.90
N SER A 54 9.44 -17.00 -23.61
CA SER A 54 10.88 -17.28 -23.78
C SER A 54 11.50 -16.17 -24.63
N GLY A 55 12.18 -15.23 -24.00
CA GLY A 55 13.05 -14.29 -24.69
C GLY A 55 14.25 -15.01 -25.30
N ALA A 56 14.43 -14.87 -26.62
CA ALA A 56 15.52 -15.31 -27.47
C ALA A 56 15.35 -16.68 -28.13
N SER A 57 14.40 -16.79 -29.01
CA SER A 57 14.47 -17.51 -30.30
C SER A 57 13.10 -17.38 -30.97
N GLY A 58 13.03 -16.90 -32.17
CA GLY A 58 11.85 -16.53 -32.96
C GLY A 58 10.74 -17.58 -33.15
N MET A 59 10.44 -18.37 -32.14
CA MET A 59 9.26 -19.22 -32.06
C MET A 59 8.32 -18.65 -31.03
N VAL A 60 7.19 -18.15 -31.47
CA VAL A 60 6.06 -17.77 -30.62
C VAL A 60 5.68 -19.01 -29.81
N ALA A 61 5.90 -18.95 -28.49
CA ALA A 61 5.40 -20.00 -27.59
C ALA A 61 3.87 -20.05 -27.71
N ALA A 62 3.32 -21.25 -27.80
CA ALA A 62 1.87 -21.44 -27.85
C ALA A 62 1.27 -20.79 -26.56
N PRO A 63 0.12 -20.06 -26.69
CA PRO A 63 -0.49 -19.32 -25.57
C PRO A 63 -0.85 -20.19 -24.36
N ASP A 64 -0.89 -21.52 -24.50
CA ASP A 64 -1.35 -22.48 -23.50
C ASP A 64 -0.23 -23.33 -22.87
N ALA A 65 1.05 -22.97 -23.06
CA ALA A 65 2.13 -23.72 -22.41
C ALA A 65 2.16 -23.44 -20.91
N ARG A 66 1.83 -24.44 -20.09
CA ARG A 66 1.82 -24.39 -18.61
C ARG A 66 2.91 -25.27 -18.02
N THR A 67 3.37 -24.92 -16.84
CA THR A 67 4.39 -25.70 -16.11
C THR A 67 3.91 -25.99 -14.70
N ILE A 68 3.86 -27.27 -14.33
CA ILE A 68 3.50 -27.69 -12.97
C ILE A 68 4.74 -27.57 -12.08
N LYS A 69 4.64 -26.80 -11.02
CA LYS A 69 5.69 -26.61 -10.01
C LYS A 69 5.14 -26.79 -8.61
N GLY A 70 5.98 -27.26 -7.70
CA GLY A 70 5.72 -27.29 -6.26
C GLY A 70 6.24 -26.02 -5.59
N TYR A 71 5.45 -25.43 -4.71
CA TYR A 71 5.82 -24.28 -3.88
C TYR A 71 5.50 -24.56 -2.42
N VAL A 72 6.20 -23.88 -1.53
CA VAL A 72 6.01 -23.96 -0.10
C VAL A 72 5.77 -22.56 0.45
N GLY A 73 4.79 -22.46 1.34
CA GLY A 73 4.49 -21.29 2.14
C GLY A 73 4.11 -21.67 3.55
N SER A 74 3.66 -20.71 4.30
CA SER A 74 3.18 -20.87 5.67
C SER A 74 1.78 -20.31 5.83
N GLY A 75 1.16 -20.64 6.96
CA GLY A 75 -0.11 -20.07 7.39
C GLY A 75 -0.28 -20.27 8.88
N PHE A 76 -1.40 -19.82 9.40
CA PHE A 76 -1.78 -20.06 10.79
C PHE A 76 -3.28 -20.24 10.91
N VAL A 77 -3.68 -21.08 11.86
CA VAL A 77 -5.08 -21.36 12.17
C VAL A 77 -5.64 -20.18 12.95
N ILE A 78 -6.78 -19.63 12.50
CA ILE A 78 -7.48 -18.51 13.16
C ILE A 78 -8.80 -18.94 13.80
N ASP A 79 -9.27 -20.14 13.49
CA ASP A 79 -10.52 -20.67 13.98
C ASP A 79 -10.38 -22.20 14.19
N PRO A 80 -10.74 -22.73 15.37
CA PRO A 80 -10.60 -24.17 15.68
C PRO A 80 -11.29 -25.10 14.70
N SER A 81 -12.27 -24.60 13.92
CA SER A 81 -12.91 -25.38 12.87
C SER A 81 -12.02 -25.67 11.65
N GLY A 82 -10.78 -25.16 11.62
CA GLY A 82 -9.85 -25.39 10.53
C GLY A 82 -9.79 -24.28 9.48
N VAL A 83 -10.06 -23.04 9.89
CA VAL A 83 -9.86 -21.86 9.05
C VAL A 83 -8.43 -21.35 9.21
N ILE A 84 -7.71 -21.20 8.09
CA ILE A 84 -6.29 -20.87 8.04
C ILE A 84 -6.10 -19.63 7.18
N VAL A 85 -5.28 -18.69 7.65
CA VAL A 85 -4.83 -17.52 6.91
C VAL A 85 -3.48 -17.77 6.29
N THR A 86 -3.29 -17.29 5.06
CA THR A 86 -2.01 -17.28 4.34
C THR A 86 -1.99 -16.13 3.34
N ASN A 87 -0.87 -15.91 2.63
CA ASN A 87 -0.84 -14.96 1.53
C ASN A 87 -1.51 -15.51 0.27
N TYR A 88 -2.07 -14.58 -0.54
CA TYR A 88 -2.65 -14.94 -1.85
C TYR A 88 -1.61 -15.50 -2.81
N HIS A 89 -0.42 -14.88 -2.90
CA HIS A 89 0.64 -15.32 -3.80
C HIS A 89 1.15 -16.75 -3.52
N VAL A 90 0.97 -17.25 -2.28
CA VAL A 90 1.23 -18.67 -1.95
C VAL A 90 0.27 -19.58 -2.70
N LEU A 91 -0.99 -19.18 -2.87
CA LEU A 91 -2.06 -19.97 -3.48
C LEU A 91 -2.35 -19.62 -4.95
N GLU A 92 -1.77 -18.56 -5.48
CA GLU A 92 -1.99 -18.13 -6.86
C GLU A 92 -1.66 -19.27 -7.83
N TYR A 93 -2.59 -19.60 -8.73
CA TYR A 93 -2.54 -20.75 -9.66
C TYR A 93 -2.48 -22.14 -8.98
N ALA A 94 -2.72 -22.26 -7.68
CA ALA A 94 -2.72 -23.55 -7.01
C ALA A 94 -3.95 -24.38 -7.41
N PHE A 95 -3.74 -25.63 -7.80
CA PHE A 95 -4.79 -26.61 -8.03
C PHE A 95 -4.83 -27.72 -6.98
N GLU A 96 -3.78 -27.87 -6.20
CA GLU A 96 -3.69 -28.80 -5.08
C GLU A 96 -3.02 -28.11 -3.89
N ILE A 97 -3.64 -28.17 -2.72
CA ILE A 97 -3.18 -27.55 -1.48
C ILE A 97 -3.10 -28.63 -0.41
N THR A 98 -1.94 -28.80 0.21
CA THR A 98 -1.75 -29.67 1.35
C THR A 98 -1.27 -28.83 2.54
N VAL A 99 -1.97 -28.91 3.65
CA VAL A 99 -1.62 -28.28 4.92
C VAL A 99 -0.96 -29.32 5.82
N MET A 100 0.23 -29.01 6.34
CA MET A 100 0.95 -29.85 7.27
C MET A 100 1.10 -29.15 8.62
N PHE A 101 0.69 -29.80 9.67
CA PHE A 101 0.73 -29.31 11.04
C PHE A 101 2.04 -29.64 11.76
N SER A 102 2.25 -29.04 12.93
CA SER A 102 3.48 -29.21 13.73
C SER A 102 3.68 -30.63 14.24
N ASP A 103 2.63 -31.43 14.39
CA ASP A 103 2.66 -32.85 14.75
C ASP A 103 2.98 -33.78 13.57
N GLY A 104 3.16 -33.22 12.37
CA GLY A 104 3.41 -33.96 11.13
C GLY A 104 2.16 -34.45 10.40
N SER A 105 0.96 -34.25 10.96
CA SER A 105 -0.30 -34.55 10.27
C SER A 105 -0.49 -33.70 9.02
N ARG A 106 -1.16 -34.25 8.01
CA ARG A 106 -1.39 -33.59 6.72
C ARG A 106 -2.86 -33.68 6.34
N LEU A 107 -3.43 -32.53 6.02
CA LEU A 107 -4.81 -32.43 5.55
C LEU A 107 -4.87 -31.75 4.19
N PRO A 108 -5.80 -32.16 3.31
CA PRO A 108 -6.07 -31.44 2.09
C PRO A 108 -6.72 -30.07 2.44
N GLY A 109 -6.17 -29.02 1.83
CA GLY A 109 -6.72 -27.67 1.98
C GLY A 109 -7.59 -27.27 0.79
N LYS A 110 -8.64 -26.51 1.06
CA LYS A 110 -9.48 -25.88 0.04
C LYS A 110 -9.44 -24.36 0.21
N MET A 111 -9.00 -23.65 -0.82
CA MET A 111 -9.11 -22.17 -0.83
C MET A 111 -10.59 -21.79 -0.79
N LEU A 112 -11.03 -21.06 0.24
CA LEU A 112 -12.39 -20.54 0.35
C LEU A 112 -12.55 -19.23 -0.39
N SER A 113 -11.62 -18.32 -0.17
CA SER A 113 -11.64 -16.98 -0.76
C SER A 113 -10.26 -16.32 -0.67
N ALA A 114 -10.02 -15.31 -1.49
CA ALA A 114 -8.76 -14.60 -1.51
C ALA A 114 -8.92 -13.15 -1.98
N SER A 115 -7.98 -12.30 -1.60
CA SER A 115 -7.80 -10.95 -2.11
C SER A 115 -6.39 -10.78 -2.66
N ARG A 116 -6.27 -10.65 -3.96
CA ARG A 116 -4.99 -10.37 -4.62
C ARG A 116 -4.42 -9.03 -4.19
N LEU A 117 -5.28 -8.02 -4.04
CA LEU A 117 -4.87 -6.67 -3.69
C LEU A 117 -4.32 -6.55 -2.27
N ALA A 118 -4.89 -7.32 -1.33
CA ALA A 118 -4.43 -7.38 0.05
C ALA A 118 -3.36 -8.47 0.28
N ASP A 119 -3.06 -9.27 -0.74
CA ASP A 119 -2.19 -10.44 -0.68
C ASP A 119 -2.54 -11.42 0.46
N LEU A 120 -3.84 -11.64 0.69
CA LEU A 120 -4.36 -12.54 1.72
C LEU A 120 -5.33 -13.56 1.14
N ALA A 121 -5.31 -14.76 1.69
CA ALA A 121 -6.21 -15.85 1.34
C ALA A 121 -6.61 -16.67 2.55
N ILE A 122 -7.76 -17.34 2.45
CA ILE A 122 -8.31 -18.24 3.46
C ILE A 122 -8.37 -19.65 2.90
N ILE A 123 -7.80 -20.59 3.65
CA ILE A 123 -7.91 -22.04 3.42
C ILE A 123 -8.82 -22.64 4.47
N LYS A 124 -9.62 -23.63 4.09
CA LYS A 124 -10.35 -24.53 4.98
C LYS A 124 -9.75 -25.92 4.91
N VAL A 125 -9.53 -26.51 6.07
CA VAL A 125 -9.23 -27.93 6.24
C VAL A 125 -10.32 -28.59 7.07
N GLU A 126 -10.57 -29.86 6.85
CA GLU A 126 -11.49 -30.66 7.65
C GLU A 126 -10.67 -31.53 8.61
N ALA A 127 -10.69 -31.18 9.89
CA ALA A 127 -10.07 -31.94 10.97
C ALA A 127 -11.12 -32.69 11.78
N ASP A 128 -10.74 -33.79 12.37
CA ASP A 128 -11.61 -34.62 13.24
C ASP A 128 -11.66 -34.10 14.68
N HIS A 129 -10.88 -33.09 15.02
CA HIS A 129 -10.84 -32.43 16.32
C HIS A 129 -10.62 -30.91 16.15
N PRO A 130 -10.98 -30.11 17.18
CA PRO A 130 -10.69 -28.67 17.16
C PRO A 130 -9.19 -28.40 17.07
N LEU A 131 -8.77 -27.54 16.13
CA LEU A 131 -7.39 -27.17 15.93
C LEU A 131 -6.98 -26.02 16.87
N PRO A 132 -5.71 -26.00 17.36
CA PRO A 132 -5.16 -24.84 18.04
C PRO A 132 -5.21 -23.61 17.13
N ALA A 133 -5.80 -22.51 17.62
CA ALA A 133 -5.93 -21.28 16.85
C ALA A 133 -5.15 -20.14 17.49
N ALA A 134 -4.52 -19.32 16.65
CA ALA A 134 -3.83 -18.11 17.06
C ALA A 134 -4.83 -16.96 17.33
N HIS A 135 -4.45 -16.03 18.18
CA HIS A 135 -5.22 -14.83 18.47
C HIS A 135 -4.66 -13.63 17.75
N TRP A 136 -5.55 -12.79 17.23
CA TRP A 136 -5.15 -11.51 16.65
C TRP A 136 -4.71 -10.53 17.75
N GLY A 137 -3.60 -9.85 17.52
CA GLY A 137 -3.12 -8.71 18.31
C GLY A 137 -3.57 -7.38 17.71
N ASP A 138 -3.13 -6.31 18.32
CA ASP A 138 -3.37 -4.92 17.93
C ASP A 138 -2.10 -4.35 17.29
N SER A 139 -2.11 -4.25 15.95
CA SER A 139 -0.96 -3.71 15.21
C SER A 139 -0.88 -2.18 15.25
N ASP A 140 -1.97 -1.49 15.60
CA ASP A 140 -1.99 -0.03 15.71
C ASP A 140 -1.28 0.44 17.01
N ALA A 141 -1.18 -0.44 18.02
CA ALA A 141 -0.47 -0.18 19.26
C ALA A 141 1.06 -0.35 19.17
N LEU A 142 1.58 -0.91 18.07
CA LEU A 142 3.00 -1.22 17.90
C LEU A 142 3.89 0.02 17.86
N GLN A 143 5.09 -0.15 18.40
CA GLN A 143 6.15 0.85 18.36
C GLN A 143 7.43 0.27 17.73
N VAL A 144 8.21 1.13 17.10
CA VAL A 144 9.55 0.75 16.63
C VAL A 144 10.41 0.36 17.85
N GLY A 145 11.00 -0.83 17.80
CA GLY A 145 11.77 -1.42 18.89
C GLY A 145 11.05 -2.55 19.62
N ASP A 146 9.73 -2.74 19.42
CA ASP A 146 8.99 -3.86 20.01
C ASP A 146 9.56 -5.20 19.53
N GLU A 147 9.78 -6.13 20.47
CA GLU A 147 10.26 -7.48 20.14
C GLU A 147 9.17 -8.32 19.47
N VAL A 148 9.56 -9.07 18.43
CA VAL A 148 8.65 -9.89 17.63
C VAL A 148 9.24 -11.27 17.30
N PHE A 149 8.37 -12.24 17.02
CA PHE A 149 8.72 -13.56 16.50
C PHE A 149 8.07 -13.80 15.15
N ALA A 150 8.85 -14.02 14.10
CA ALA A 150 8.35 -14.49 12.81
C ALA A 150 8.40 -16.02 12.77
N ALA A 151 7.25 -16.65 12.51
CA ALA A 151 7.17 -18.11 12.38
C ALA A 151 6.79 -18.52 10.96
N GLY A 152 7.30 -19.67 10.51
CA GLY A 152 7.02 -20.21 9.18
C GLY A 152 7.91 -21.39 8.82
N ASN A 153 7.88 -21.80 7.56
CA ASN A 153 8.67 -22.93 7.03
C ASN A 153 9.64 -22.45 5.94
N PRO A 154 10.76 -21.82 6.33
CA PRO A 154 11.71 -21.31 5.36
C PRO A 154 12.29 -22.46 4.53
N PHE A 155 12.29 -22.31 3.21
CA PHE A 155 12.81 -23.28 2.24
C PHE A 155 12.20 -24.69 2.33
N GLY A 156 11.09 -24.88 3.04
CA GLY A 156 10.47 -26.20 3.19
C GLY A 156 11.21 -27.18 4.10
N VAL A 157 12.16 -26.71 4.92
CA VAL A 157 12.99 -27.58 5.78
C VAL A 157 12.36 -27.87 7.15
N GLY A 158 11.16 -27.35 7.41
CA GLY A 158 10.43 -27.50 8.65
C GLY A 158 10.11 -26.17 9.31
N LEU A 159 9.20 -26.22 10.29
CA LEU A 159 8.77 -25.01 11.02
C LEU A 159 9.98 -24.39 11.76
N SER A 160 10.15 -23.10 11.57
CA SER A 160 11.21 -22.30 12.18
C SER A 160 10.64 -21.02 12.77
N VAL A 161 11.27 -20.55 13.84
CA VAL A 161 10.94 -19.25 14.46
C VAL A 161 12.20 -18.40 14.48
N SER A 162 12.10 -17.16 14.05
CA SER A 162 13.15 -16.15 14.17
C SER A 162 12.67 -14.98 15.02
N ALA A 163 13.55 -14.45 15.86
CA ALA A 163 13.30 -13.28 16.69
C ALA A 163 13.89 -12.03 16.03
N GLY A 164 13.26 -10.91 16.25
CA GLY A 164 13.69 -9.59 15.81
C GLY A 164 12.90 -8.50 16.51
N ILE A 165 12.89 -7.31 15.91
CA ILE A 165 12.12 -6.17 16.38
C ILE A 165 11.25 -5.57 15.26
N VAL A 166 10.29 -4.76 15.63
CA VAL A 166 9.65 -3.82 14.71
C VAL A 166 10.69 -2.76 14.32
N SER A 167 11.18 -2.81 13.09
CA SER A 167 12.18 -1.87 12.56
C SER A 167 11.55 -0.62 11.95
N GLY A 168 10.26 -0.67 11.62
CA GLY A 168 9.50 0.46 11.08
C GLY A 168 8.03 0.11 10.89
N LEU A 169 7.23 1.15 10.82
CA LEU A 169 5.78 1.06 10.61
C LEU A 169 5.38 1.85 9.37
N ASN A 170 4.19 1.60 8.86
CA ASN A 170 3.60 2.31 7.71
C ASN A 170 4.51 2.29 6.47
N ARG A 171 5.17 1.14 6.20
CA ARG A 171 6.08 1.03 5.06
C ARG A 171 5.33 0.79 3.77
N ASP A 172 5.68 1.62 2.78
CA ASP A 172 5.25 1.48 1.40
C ASP A 172 6.39 0.91 0.57
N ILE A 173 6.15 -0.21 -0.07
CA ILE A 173 7.07 -0.86 -1.01
C ILE A 173 6.52 -0.86 -2.44
N GLN A 174 5.45 -0.11 -2.68
CA GLN A 174 4.79 0.09 -3.98
C GLN A 174 4.21 -1.21 -4.61
N ASN A 175 3.91 -2.21 -3.80
CA ASN A 175 3.26 -3.43 -4.26
C ASN A 175 1.73 -3.26 -4.36
N SER A 176 1.14 -2.43 -3.49
CA SER A 176 -0.29 -2.18 -3.41
C SER A 176 -0.58 -0.72 -3.06
N PRO A 177 -1.65 -0.12 -3.58
CA PRO A 177 -2.08 1.21 -3.15
C PRO A 177 -2.46 1.28 -1.66
N TYR A 178 -2.57 0.14 -1.01
CA TYR A 178 -2.87 0.00 0.41
C TYR A 178 -1.67 -0.45 1.24
N ASP A 179 -0.45 -0.37 0.71
CA ASP A 179 0.74 -0.75 1.47
C ASP A 179 0.83 0.06 2.77
N ASP A 180 0.99 -0.66 3.86
CA ASP A 180 1.05 -0.16 5.24
C ASP A 180 1.80 -1.18 6.09
N LEU A 181 2.96 -1.59 5.62
CA LEU A 181 3.59 -2.79 6.12
C LEU A 181 4.39 -2.51 7.40
N ILE A 182 4.39 -3.50 8.30
CA ILE A 182 5.33 -3.57 9.42
C ILE A 182 6.67 -4.04 8.84
N GLN A 183 7.73 -3.27 9.08
CA GLN A 183 9.10 -3.70 8.79
C GLN A 183 9.70 -4.37 10.01
N THR A 184 10.36 -5.52 9.83
CA THR A 184 11.08 -6.22 10.88
C THR A 184 12.45 -6.72 10.38
N ASP A 185 13.39 -6.87 11.30
CA ASP A 185 14.68 -7.52 11.05
C ASP A 185 14.68 -9.01 11.42
N ALA A 186 13.56 -9.53 11.95
CA ALA A 186 13.38 -10.98 12.09
C ALA A 186 13.64 -11.67 10.75
N ALA A 187 14.43 -12.75 10.77
CA ALA A 187 14.86 -13.42 9.54
C ALA A 187 13.66 -14.08 8.83
N ILE A 188 13.18 -13.46 7.77
CA ILE A 188 12.14 -13.98 6.87
C ILE A 188 12.81 -14.42 5.56
N ASN A 189 12.45 -15.59 5.06
CA ASN A 189 12.93 -16.18 3.83
C ASN A 189 11.75 -16.78 3.04
N HIS A 190 12.01 -17.17 1.80
CA HIS A 190 11.03 -17.92 0.99
C HIS A 190 10.49 -19.12 1.77
N GLY A 191 9.17 -19.21 1.88
CA GLY A 191 8.47 -20.22 2.66
C GLY A 191 7.89 -19.72 3.98
N ASN A 192 8.34 -18.58 4.53
CA ASN A 192 7.72 -17.94 5.68
C ASN A 192 6.49 -17.10 5.29
N SER A 193 6.32 -16.77 4.01
CA SER A 193 5.16 -16.00 3.52
C SER A 193 3.85 -16.66 3.92
N GLY A 194 2.94 -15.86 4.47
CA GLY A 194 1.64 -16.28 5.01
C GLY A 194 1.70 -16.74 6.47
N GLY A 195 2.88 -16.97 7.04
CA GLY A 195 3.06 -17.27 8.46
C GLY A 195 2.86 -16.05 9.35
N PRO A 196 2.62 -16.25 10.65
CA PRO A 196 2.37 -15.15 11.58
C PRO A 196 3.66 -14.44 12.01
N LEU A 197 3.53 -13.12 12.27
CA LEU A 197 4.43 -12.34 13.09
C LEU A 197 3.75 -12.16 14.46
N PHE A 198 4.39 -12.65 15.53
CA PHE A 198 3.86 -12.61 16.89
C PHE A 198 4.51 -11.51 17.73
N ASP A 199 3.74 -10.94 18.67
CA ASP A 199 4.26 -10.15 19.77
C ASP A 199 4.78 -11.04 20.92
N MET A 200 5.30 -10.41 21.98
CA MET A 200 5.79 -11.09 23.18
C MET A 200 4.67 -11.67 24.05
N GLN A 201 3.41 -11.37 23.78
CA GLN A 201 2.23 -11.93 24.44
C GLN A 201 1.69 -13.14 23.66
N GLY A 202 2.19 -13.42 22.45
CA GLY A 202 1.79 -14.51 21.59
C GLY A 202 0.61 -14.19 20.68
N ASN A 203 0.27 -12.93 20.52
CA ASN A 203 -0.75 -12.51 19.57
C ASN A 203 -0.14 -12.27 18.19
N VAL A 204 -0.91 -12.52 17.14
CA VAL A 204 -0.52 -12.24 15.77
C VAL A 204 -0.68 -10.75 15.50
N ILE A 205 0.45 -10.04 15.35
CA ILE A 205 0.49 -8.62 15.02
C ILE A 205 0.72 -8.36 13.53
N GLY A 206 0.97 -9.41 12.75
CA GLY A 206 1.10 -9.30 11.29
C GLY A 206 1.17 -10.65 10.59
N VAL A 207 1.03 -10.60 9.26
CA VAL A 207 1.20 -11.75 8.36
C VAL A 207 2.46 -11.53 7.54
N ASN A 208 3.46 -12.38 7.70
CA ASN A 208 4.73 -12.30 6.96
C ASN A 208 4.43 -12.36 5.46
N SER A 209 4.91 -11.40 4.67
CA SER A 209 4.57 -11.32 3.25
C SER A 209 5.80 -11.32 2.35
N THR A 210 6.68 -10.35 2.46
CA THR A 210 7.78 -10.17 1.50
C THR A 210 9.07 -9.70 2.15
N ILE A 211 10.16 -9.79 1.39
CA ILE A 211 11.48 -9.28 1.78
C ILE A 211 12.05 -8.37 0.69
N ILE A 212 12.85 -7.40 1.07
CA ILE A 212 13.74 -6.68 0.15
C ILE A 212 15.16 -7.18 0.40
N SER A 213 15.74 -7.83 -0.60
CA SER A 213 17.09 -8.38 -0.50
C SER A 213 17.81 -8.35 -1.85
N PRO A 214 19.08 -7.97 -1.89
CA PRO A 214 19.92 -8.10 -3.09
C PRO A 214 20.30 -9.55 -3.40
N THR A 215 20.12 -10.46 -2.43
CA THR A 215 20.34 -11.90 -2.55
C THR A 215 19.04 -12.60 -2.15
N ALA A 216 18.67 -13.70 -2.75
CA ALA A 216 17.40 -14.39 -2.51
C ALA A 216 17.13 -14.84 -1.05
N GLY A 217 17.88 -14.37 -0.06
CA GLY A 217 17.75 -14.66 1.37
C GLY A 217 17.53 -13.39 2.21
N SER A 218 17.25 -13.56 3.51
CA SER A 218 17.04 -12.46 4.44
C SER A 218 18.27 -11.55 4.54
N ALA A 219 18.04 -10.24 4.38
CA ALA A 219 19.03 -9.18 4.59
C ALA A 219 18.68 -8.29 5.79
N GLY A 220 17.77 -8.73 6.68
CA GLY A 220 17.30 -7.94 7.81
C GLY A 220 16.27 -6.88 7.42
N ILE A 221 15.67 -6.97 6.23
CA ILE A 221 14.60 -6.08 5.74
C ILE A 221 13.46 -6.96 5.27
N ALA A 222 12.51 -7.20 6.17
CA ALA A 222 11.33 -8.00 5.93
C ALA A 222 10.07 -7.21 6.26
N PHE A 223 8.95 -7.60 5.66
CA PHE A 223 7.68 -6.91 5.75
C PHE A 223 6.54 -7.87 6.08
N ALA A 224 5.65 -7.42 6.97
CA ALA A 224 4.43 -8.13 7.32
C ALA A 224 3.21 -7.22 7.14
N ILE A 225 2.09 -7.81 6.72
CA ILE A 225 0.78 -7.14 6.65
C ILE A 225 0.29 -6.97 8.09
N PRO A 226 -0.07 -5.75 8.55
CA PRO A 226 -0.56 -5.51 9.92
C PRO A 226 -1.79 -6.35 10.26
N SER A 227 -1.89 -6.78 11.52
CA SER A 227 -2.97 -7.66 11.98
C SER A 227 -4.36 -7.03 11.87
N ASP A 228 -4.51 -5.74 12.17
CA ASP A 228 -5.80 -5.08 12.12
C ASP A 228 -6.34 -5.05 10.69
N ARG A 229 -5.45 -4.76 9.73
CA ARG A 229 -5.79 -4.87 8.32
C ARG A 229 -6.04 -6.31 7.88
N ALA A 230 -5.18 -7.25 8.28
CA ALA A 230 -5.37 -8.66 7.92
C ALA A 230 -6.69 -9.19 8.45
N ARG A 231 -7.05 -8.86 9.68
CA ARG A 231 -8.33 -9.21 10.30
C ARG A 231 -9.51 -8.62 9.54
N PHE A 232 -9.47 -7.32 9.21
CA PHE A 232 -10.53 -6.69 8.40
C PHE A 232 -10.73 -7.41 7.07
N VAL A 233 -9.66 -7.71 6.34
CA VAL A 233 -9.71 -8.43 5.06
C VAL A 233 -10.25 -9.85 5.24
N VAL A 234 -9.76 -10.58 6.23
CA VAL A 234 -10.17 -11.97 6.54
C VAL A 234 -11.65 -12.02 6.89
N ASP A 235 -12.16 -11.10 7.71
CA ASP A 235 -13.57 -11.03 8.09
C ASP A 235 -14.47 -10.77 6.86
N GLN A 236 -14.03 -9.91 5.94
CA GLN A 236 -14.71 -9.66 4.67
C GLN A 236 -14.72 -10.92 3.79
N LEU A 237 -13.56 -11.58 3.66
CA LEU A 237 -13.42 -12.81 2.87
C LEU A 237 -14.29 -13.94 3.44
N ARG A 238 -14.39 -14.08 4.77
CA ARG A 238 -15.25 -15.06 5.44
C ARG A 238 -16.73 -14.77 5.21
N THR A 239 -17.12 -13.50 5.31
CA THR A 239 -18.53 -13.09 5.29
C THR A 239 -19.10 -13.03 3.88
N TYR A 240 -18.32 -12.47 2.94
CA TYR A 240 -18.81 -12.15 1.60
C TYR A 240 -18.11 -12.93 0.47
N GLY A 241 -17.06 -13.69 0.78
CA GLY A 241 -16.24 -14.39 -0.22
C GLY A 241 -15.28 -13.48 -1.01
N TRP A 242 -15.28 -12.16 -0.76
CA TRP A 242 -14.43 -11.17 -1.38
C TRP A 242 -14.37 -9.89 -0.53
N VAL A 243 -13.32 -9.08 -0.74
CA VAL A 243 -13.16 -7.82 0.01
C VAL A 243 -14.04 -6.73 -0.61
N ARG A 244 -14.77 -6.01 0.21
CA ARG A 244 -15.65 -4.89 -0.16
C ARG A 244 -15.10 -3.60 0.47
N PRO A 245 -14.01 -3.02 -0.08
CA PRO A 245 -13.46 -1.81 0.48
C PRO A 245 -14.48 -0.68 0.36
N GLY A 246 -14.54 0.15 1.38
CA GLY A 246 -15.26 1.40 1.36
C GLY A 246 -14.67 2.31 0.29
N TRP A 247 -15.54 3.10 -0.35
CA TRP A 247 -15.16 3.94 -1.46
C TRP A 247 -16.01 5.20 -1.53
N ILE A 248 -15.38 6.33 -1.86
CA ILE A 248 -16.07 7.61 -2.01
C ILE A 248 -15.89 8.23 -3.40
N GLY A 249 -15.12 7.59 -4.30
CA GLY A 249 -14.98 8.03 -5.69
C GLY A 249 -14.02 9.18 -5.88
N VAL A 250 -12.85 9.15 -5.24
CA VAL A 250 -11.82 10.18 -5.36
C VAL A 250 -10.45 9.58 -5.67
N LYS A 251 -9.54 10.41 -6.23
CA LYS A 251 -8.11 10.18 -6.19
C LYS A 251 -7.46 11.24 -5.33
N LEU A 252 -6.60 10.79 -4.44
CA LEU A 252 -5.89 11.61 -3.48
C LEU A 252 -4.42 11.74 -3.86
N GLN A 253 -3.84 12.85 -3.47
CA GLN A 253 -2.41 13.12 -3.58
C GLN A 253 -1.97 13.88 -2.33
N ALA A 254 -0.77 13.56 -1.81
CA ALA A 254 -0.18 14.29 -0.70
C ALA A 254 -0.02 15.77 -1.01
N VAL A 255 -0.32 16.63 -0.06
CA VAL A 255 0.00 18.05 -0.15
C VAL A 255 1.47 18.24 0.19
N THR A 256 2.32 18.43 -0.84
CA THR A 256 3.74 18.78 -0.67
C THR A 256 3.90 20.24 -0.26
N ARG A 257 5.13 20.65 0.09
CA ARG A 257 5.41 22.05 0.46
C ARG A 257 5.10 23.01 -0.70
N GLU A 258 5.44 22.60 -1.93
CA GLU A 258 5.20 23.39 -3.15
C GLU A 258 3.69 23.52 -3.44
N ILE A 259 2.93 22.44 -3.26
CA ILE A 259 1.46 22.46 -3.40
C ILE A 259 0.85 23.36 -2.33
N ALA A 260 1.32 23.25 -1.07
CA ALA A 260 0.86 24.09 0.02
C ALA A 260 1.12 25.58 -0.25
N ASP A 261 2.33 25.92 -0.74
CA ASP A 261 2.67 27.29 -1.11
C ASP A 261 1.81 27.81 -2.26
N ALA A 262 1.67 27.02 -3.34
CA ALA A 262 0.82 27.36 -4.48
C ALA A 262 -0.65 27.59 -4.09
N MET A 263 -1.17 26.87 -3.08
CA MET A 263 -2.51 27.02 -2.54
C MET A 263 -2.64 28.07 -1.43
N GLY A 264 -1.52 28.69 -1.00
CA GLY A 264 -1.47 29.64 0.12
C GLY A 264 -1.80 28.99 1.47
N MET A 265 -1.35 27.76 1.67
CA MET A 265 -1.42 27.06 2.95
C MET A 265 -0.16 27.37 3.78
N ALA A 266 -0.35 27.55 5.11
CA ALA A 266 0.77 27.84 6.00
C ALA A 266 1.78 26.67 6.15
N ARG A 267 1.32 25.44 5.90
CA ARG A 267 2.12 24.22 5.98
C ARG A 267 1.53 23.12 5.09
N PRO A 268 2.36 22.15 4.64
CA PRO A 268 1.85 20.98 3.94
C PRO A 268 1.05 20.10 4.92
N GLU A 269 -0.25 19.95 4.67
CA GLU A 269 -1.14 19.09 5.46
C GLU A 269 -2.30 18.58 4.62
N GLY A 270 -2.75 17.34 4.91
CA GLY A 270 -3.89 16.73 4.25
C GLY A 270 -3.58 16.12 2.88
N ALA A 271 -4.64 15.80 2.16
CA ALA A 271 -4.59 15.20 0.82
C ALA A 271 -5.48 15.98 -0.14
N ILE A 272 -4.90 16.39 -1.29
CA ILE A 272 -5.61 17.13 -2.34
C ILE A 272 -6.32 16.16 -3.28
N LEU A 273 -7.55 16.50 -3.67
CA LEU A 273 -8.32 15.75 -4.66
C LEU A 273 -7.80 16.06 -6.07
N SER A 274 -7.17 15.08 -6.69
CA SER A 274 -6.73 15.17 -8.10
C SER A 274 -7.81 14.70 -9.08
N TRP A 275 -8.81 13.98 -8.60
CA TRP A 275 -9.95 13.53 -9.38
C TRP A 275 -11.15 13.21 -8.47
N VAL A 276 -12.35 13.51 -8.95
CA VAL A 276 -13.62 13.18 -8.30
C VAL A 276 -14.51 12.51 -9.35
N MET A 277 -14.98 11.29 -9.05
CA MET A 277 -15.80 10.52 -9.97
C MET A 277 -17.13 11.25 -10.25
N PRO A 278 -17.50 11.45 -11.53
CA PRO A 278 -18.83 11.90 -11.89
C PRO A 278 -19.90 10.96 -11.28
N ASN A 279 -20.88 11.51 -10.59
CA ASN A 279 -21.93 10.75 -9.90
C ASN A 279 -21.46 9.84 -8.73
N GLY A 280 -20.19 9.91 -8.33
CA GLY A 280 -19.66 9.21 -7.15
C GLY A 280 -20.14 9.83 -5.83
N PRO A 281 -19.95 9.14 -4.68
CA PRO A 281 -20.35 9.63 -3.36
C PRO A 281 -19.77 11.01 -3.04
N ALA A 282 -18.49 11.22 -3.29
CA ALA A 282 -17.82 12.51 -3.06
C ALA A 282 -18.43 13.64 -3.88
N ARG A 283 -18.72 13.40 -5.16
CA ARG A 283 -19.35 14.41 -6.03
C ARG A 283 -20.77 14.76 -5.56
N ARG A 284 -21.56 13.76 -5.13
CA ARG A 284 -22.89 13.98 -4.56
C ARG A 284 -22.85 14.75 -3.23
N ALA A 285 -21.77 14.57 -2.46
CA ALA A 285 -21.54 15.34 -1.22
C ALA A 285 -20.96 16.73 -1.47
N GLY A 286 -20.75 17.13 -2.73
CA GLY A 286 -20.25 18.44 -3.11
C GLY A 286 -18.74 18.60 -2.98
N LEU A 287 -17.95 17.51 -3.03
CA LEU A 287 -16.52 17.60 -3.18
C LEU A 287 -16.12 17.88 -4.63
N GLU A 288 -15.07 18.65 -4.79
CA GLU A 288 -14.55 19.10 -6.09
C GLU A 288 -13.05 18.82 -6.21
N ILE A 289 -12.57 18.76 -7.45
CA ILE A 289 -11.13 18.67 -7.74
C ILE A 289 -10.46 19.94 -7.20
N GLY A 290 -9.35 19.78 -6.47
CA GLY A 290 -8.67 20.87 -5.79
C GLY A 290 -9.00 20.99 -4.30
N ASP A 291 -10.10 20.38 -3.83
CA ASP A 291 -10.37 20.29 -2.40
C ASP A 291 -9.23 19.55 -1.66
N VAL A 292 -8.88 20.01 -0.46
CA VAL A 292 -7.91 19.34 0.41
C VAL A 292 -8.64 18.74 1.61
N ILE A 293 -8.58 17.42 1.75
CA ILE A 293 -9.11 16.73 2.92
C ILE A 293 -8.07 16.85 4.05
N LEU A 294 -8.46 17.48 5.15
CA LEU A 294 -7.62 17.71 6.33
C LEU A 294 -7.88 16.69 7.44
N ARG A 295 -9.14 16.25 7.59
CA ARG A 295 -9.53 15.31 8.67
C ARG A 295 -10.58 14.32 8.19
N TYR A 296 -10.54 13.15 8.79
CA TYR A 296 -11.50 12.05 8.68
C TYR A 296 -12.09 11.78 10.07
N ASP A 297 -13.39 11.94 10.25
CA ASP A 297 -14.10 11.81 11.54
C ASP A 297 -13.39 12.51 12.72
N GLY A 298 -12.85 13.69 12.47
CA GLY A 298 -12.13 14.50 13.45
C GLY A 298 -10.65 14.11 13.65
N MET A 299 -10.20 12.95 13.18
CA MET A 299 -8.80 12.52 13.20
C MET A 299 -8.02 13.14 12.04
N THR A 300 -6.76 13.51 12.29
CA THR A 300 -5.84 13.96 11.24
C THR A 300 -5.07 12.75 10.73
N PRO A 301 -5.26 12.32 9.47
CA PRO A 301 -4.48 11.24 8.87
C PRO A 301 -3.00 11.62 8.82
N SER A 302 -2.11 10.65 9.02
CA SER A 302 -0.65 10.88 8.94
C SER A 302 -0.21 11.27 7.54
N ASP A 303 -0.89 10.72 6.53
CA ASP A 303 -0.63 10.94 5.11
C ASP A 303 -1.89 10.62 4.27
N GLU A 304 -1.81 10.80 2.94
CA GLU A 304 -2.92 10.51 2.01
C GLU A 304 -3.30 9.02 1.97
N ARG A 305 -2.35 8.13 2.27
CA ARG A 305 -2.59 6.67 2.29
C ARG A 305 -3.33 6.26 3.53
N ALA A 306 -2.97 6.82 4.70
CA ALA A 306 -3.74 6.64 5.93
C ALA A 306 -5.20 7.06 5.74
N LEU A 307 -5.43 8.17 5.02
CA LEU A 307 -6.78 8.59 4.67
C LEU A 307 -7.48 7.58 3.75
N LEU A 308 -6.80 7.09 2.70
CA LEU A 308 -7.36 6.07 1.80
C LEU A 308 -7.69 4.78 2.56
N ARG A 309 -6.84 4.35 3.48
CA ARG A 309 -7.10 3.18 4.33
C ARG A 309 -8.32 3.38 5.21
N SER A 310 -8.39 4.50 5.92
CA SER A 310 -9.55 4.81 6.76
C SER A 310 -10.87 4.77 5.97
N ILE A 311 -10.87 5.28 4.74
CA ILE A 311 -12.02 5.19 3.84
C ILE A 311 -12.31 3.73 3.44
N ALA A 312 -11.27 2.97 3.04
CA ALA A 312 -11.42 1.60 2.57
C ALA A 312 -11.90 0.64 3.67
N GLU A 313 -11.49 0.87 4.91
CA GLU A 313 -11.87 0.08 6.09
C GLU A 313 -13.23 0.48 6.66
N THR A 314 -13.78 1.62 6.24
CA THR A 314 -15.11 2.05 6.65
C THR A 314 -16.17 1.09 6.06
N PRO A 315 -17.07 0.53 6.89
CA PRO A 315 -18.15 -0.29 6.40
C PRO A 315 -19.02 0.45 5.38
N VAL A 316 -19.37 -0.26 4.31
CA VAL A 316 -20.28 0.26 3.27
C VAL A 316 -21.60 0.70 3.91
N ALA A 317 -22.14 1.80 3.43
CA ALA A 317 -23.34 2.52 3.91
C ALA A 317 -23.14 3.33 5.21
N ASN A 318 -21.95 3.32 5.83
CA ASN A 318 -21.65 4.24 6.91
C ASN A 318 -21.41 5.66 6.36
N THR A 319 -21.77 6.65 7.16
CA THR A 319 -21.48 8.07 6.86
C THR A 319 -20.30 8.53 7.68
N ILE A 320 -19.31 9.10 7.01
CA ILE A 320 -18.11 9.71 7.59
C ILE A 320 -18.19 11.23 7.45
N ASN A 321 -17.50 11.96 8.32
CA ASN A 321 -17.39 13.42 8.24
C ASN A 321 -15.97 13.81 7.84
N LEU A 322 -15.81 14.37 6.64
CA LEU A 322 -14.53 14.91 6.18
C LEU A 322 -14.44 16.40 6.51
N THR A 323 -13.34 16.86 7.13
CA THR A 323 -13.00 18.27 7.16
C THR A 323 -12.23 18.63 5.91
N VAL A 324 -12.78 19.50 5.09
CA VAL A 324 -12.26 19.83 3.76
C VAL A 324 -11.93 21.31 3.70
N ARG A 325 -10.79 21.65 3.09
CA ARG A 325 -10.45 23.00 2.69
C ARG A 325 -10.81 23.21 1.22
N HIS A 326 -11.67 24.20 0.94
CA HIS A 326 -12.08 24.66 -0.38
C HIS A 326 -11.92 26.17 -0.44
N ASP A 327 -11.25 26.70 -1.45
CA ASP A 327 -11.01 28.15 -1.63
C ASP A 327 -10.52 28.87 -0.36
N GLY A 328 -9.62 28.24 0.39
CA GLY A 328 -9.07 28.79 1.62
C GLY A 328 -9.95 28.61 2.87
N HIS A 329 -11.21 28.19 2.74
CA HIS A 329 -12.15 27.99 3.84
C HIS A 329 -12.29 26.52 4.22
N GLN A 330 -12.42 26.23 5.51
CA GLN A 330 -12.70 24.87 5.98
C GLN A 330 -14.20 24.64 6.12
N ARG A 331 -14.66 23.46 5.68
CA ARG A 331 -16.05 22.98 5.84
C ARG A 331 -16.08 21.52 6.25
N SER A 332 -17.12 21.09 6.94
CA SER A 332 -17.41 19.69 7.22
C SER A 332 -18.33 19.13 6.14
N VAL A 333 -17.97 17.97 5.59
CA VAL A 333 -18.71 17.33 4.50
C VAL A 333 -19.05 15.90 4.92
N PRO A 334 -20.33 15.61 5.20
CA PRO A 334 -20.76 14.24 5.45
C PRO A 334 -20.83 13.46 4.14
N ILE A 335 -20.24 12.26 4.10
CA ILE A 335 -20.21 11.38 2.93
C ILE A 335 -20.61 9.97 3.34
N THR A 336 -21.58 9.40 2.63
CA THR A 336 -21.89 7.98 2.77
C THR A 336 -20.94 7.15 1.91
N VAL A 337 -20.23 6.24 2.56
CA VAL A 337 -19.28 5.33 1.91
C VAL A 337 -20.04 4.25 1.13
N GLU A 338 -19.66 4.02 -0.11
CA GLU A 338 -20.19 2.96 -0.97
C GLU A 338 -19.18 1.84 -1.17
N ALA A 339 -19.60 0.71 -1.72
CA ALA A 339 -18.69 -0.33 -2.14
C ALA A 339 -17.94 0.08 -3.41
N TRP A 340 -16.67 -0.25 -3.51
CA TRP A 340 -15.91 -0.04 -4.75
C TRP A 340 -16.60 -0.75 -5.93
N PRO A 341 -16.85 -0.08 -7.07
CA PRO A 341 -17.44 -0.71 -8.25
C PRO A 341 -16.55 -1.81 -8.83
N ARG A 342 -17.07 -3.03 -9.01
CA ARG A 342 -16.31 -4.21 -9.48
C ARG A 342 -15.72 -4.05 -10.88
N ASP A 343 -16.44 -3.38 -11.76
CA ASP A 343 -16.09 -3.15 -13.16
C ASP A 343 -14.88 -2.22 -13.37
N GLN A 344 -14.46 -1.50 -12.34
CA GLN A 344 -13.32 -0.60 -12.39
C GLN A 344 -11.98 -1.23 -11.92
N TRP A 345 -11.97 -2.48 -11.48
CA TRP A 345 -10.76 -3.20 -11.03
C TRP A 345 -9.86 -3.66 -12.18
N ASP A 346 -10.42 -3.86 -13.37
CA ASP A 346 -9.74 -4.50 -14.52
C ASP A 346 -9.29 -3.51 -15.60
N ALA A 347 -9.39 -2.20 -15.40
CA ALA A 347 -8.99 -1.21 -16.40
C ALA A 347 -7.44 -1.08 -16.51
N ARG A 348 -6.77 -2.09 -17.04
CA ARG A 348 -5.32 -2.10 -17.32
C ARG A 348 -4.94 -1.89 -18.79
N ASP A 349 -5.88 -1.58 -19.67
CA ASP A 349 -5.57 -1.38 -21.09
C ASP A 349 -5.62 0.10 -21.48
N ALA A 350 -4.46 0.68 -21.80
CA ALA A 350 -4.31 2.04 -22.32
C ALA A 350 -3.68 2.01 -23.73
N PRO A 351 -4.20 2.78 -24.71
CA PRO A 351 -3.68 2.79 -26.07
C PRO A 351 -2.42 3.64 -26.24
N THR A 352 -1.61 3.28 -27.25
CA THR A 352 -0.33 3.88 -27.64
C THR A 352 -0.51 5.16 -28.50
N LEU A 353 0.32 6.18 -28.28
CA LEU A 353 0.22 7.50 -28.93
C LEU A 353 1.07 7.65 -30.20
N VAL A 354 0.59 8.48 -31.14
CA VAL A 354 1.23 8.86 -32.41
C VAL A 354 1.52 10.36 -32.41
N GLN A 355 2.70 10.77 -32.94
CA GLN A 355 3.23 12.12 -32.97
C GLN A 355 2.46 13.11 -33.85
N ARG A 356 2.43 14.41 -33.48
CA ARG A 356 1.87 15.51 -34.26
C ARG A 356 2.54 16.88 -34.04
N PRO A 357 2.35 17.85 -34.97
CA PRO A 357 2.96 19.16 -34.87
C PRO A 357 2.02 20.24 -34.31
N HIS A 358 2.45 21.10 -33.53
CA HIS A 358 2.67 22.54 -33.49
C HIS A 358 2.54 23.23 -32.11
N ILE A 359 3.34 24.24 -31.91
CA ILE A 359 3.95 24.74 -30.70
C ILE A 359 3.49 26.17 -30.45
N VAL A 360 3.11 26.49 -29.20
CA VAL A 360 3.25 27.83 -28.60
C VAL A 360 3.93 27.66 -27.24
N ILE A 361 5.10 28.25 -27.08
CA ILE A 361 5.91 28.16 -25.86
C ILE A 361 5.66 29.42 -25.03
N PRO A 362 5.24 29.29 -23.74
CA PRO A 362 5.53 30.33 -22.77
C PRO A 362 7.04 30.25 -22.46
N PRO A 363 7.84 31.29 -22.75
CA PRO A 363 9.30 31.21 -22.68
C PRO A 363 9.84 30.88 -21.29
N ASP A 364 9.03 31.01 -20.26
CA ASP A 364 9.46 31.02 -18.85
C ASP A 364 9.27 29.70 -18.08
N LEU A 365 8.41 28.80 -18.57
CA LEU A 365 8.18 27.50 -17.90
C LEU A 365 8.86 26.32 -18.59
N GLY A 366 9.48 26.52 -19.76
CA GLY A 366 10.09 25.43 -20.52
C GLY A 366 9.09 24.41 -21.06
N LEU A 367 7.81 24.80 -21.24
CA LEU A 367 6.75 23.97 -21.79
C LEU A 367 6.34 24.43 -23.17
N GLY A 368 6.29 23.51 -24.14
CA GLY A 368 5.58 23.72 -25.41
C GLY A 368 4.14 23.22 -25.28
N LEU A 369 3.18 24.05 -25.62
CA LEU A 369 1.75 23.76 -25.45
C LEU A 369 1.04 23.76 -26.80
N ALA A 370 0.07 22.86 -26.96
CA ALA A 370 -0.77 22.74 -28.16
C ALA A 370 -2.23 22.53 -27.80
N MET A 371 -3.11 22.86 -28.75
CA MET A 371 -4.54 22.53 -28.62
C MET A 371 -4.74 21.01 -28.63
N LEU A 372 -5.56 20.53 -27.70
CA LEU A 372 -5.95 19.11 -27.63
C LEU A 372 -7.00 18.81 -28.72
N SER A 373 -6.60 18.03 -29.74
CA SER A 373 -7.52 17.67 -30.82
C SER A 373 -8.55 16.62 -30.43
N ALA A 374 -9.65 16.52 -31.20
CA ALA A 374 -10.66 15.46 -30.99
C ALA A 374 -10.06 14.05 -31.09
N GLU A 375 -9.04 13.87 -31.93
CA GLU A 375 -8.33 12.60 -32.09
C GLU A 375 -7.43 12.30 -30.88
N ASP A 376 -6.82 13.33 -30.26
CA ASP A 376 -6.03 13.17 -29.04
C ASP A 376 -6.94 12.79 -27.87
N LYS A 377 -8.11 13.42 -27.75
CA LYS A 377 -9.14 13.09 -26.74
C LYS A 377 -9.57 11.63 -26.87
N ALA A 378 -9.85 11.16 -28.08
CA ALA A 378 -10.22 9.76 -28.34
C ALA A 378 -9.11 8.79 -27.97
N LYS A 379 -7.84 9.11 -28.29
CA LYS A 379 -6.68 8.27 -27.96
C LYS A 379 -6.39 8.21 -26.47
N LEU A 380 -6.68 9.29 -25.75
CA LEU A 380 -6.48 9.38 -24.31
C LEU A 380 -7.65 8.78 -23.51
N GLY A 381 -8.70 8.31 -24.20
CA GLY A 381 -9.91 7.84 -23.53
C GLY A 381 -10.60 8.93 -22.71
N MET A 382 -10.44 10.19 -23.14
CA MET A 382 -11.10 11.32 -22.49
C MET A 382 -12.57 11.37 -22.95
N ASP A 383 -13.49 11.37 -21.98
CA ASP A 383 -14.90 11.56 -22.26
C ASP A 383 -15.14 12.89 -23.01
N ASN A 384 -16.18 12.95 -23.86
CA ASN A 384 -16.50 14.11 -24.71
C ASN A 384 -16.69 15.44 -23.97
N GLY A 385 -16.65 15.46 -22.64
CA GLY A 385 -16.75 16.66 -21.80
C GLY A 385 -15.45 17.08 -21.11
N LEU A 386 -14.38 16.29 -21.21
CA LEU A 386 -13.06 16.66 -20.65
C LEU A 386 -12.32 17.57 -21.62
N THR A 387 -11.83 18.69 -21.08
CA THR A 387 -11.08 19.72 -21.79
C THR A 387 -9.64 19.73 -21.28
N GLY A 388 -8.71 20.32 -22.04
CA GLY A 388 -7.32 20.39 -21.62
C GLY A 388 -6.38 20.89 -22.72
N VAL A 389 -5.13 21.13 -22.33
CA VAL A 389 -4.06 21.62 -23.18
C VAL A 389 -2.96 20.57 -23.29
N LEU A 390 -2.59 20.17 -24.50
CA LEU A 390 -1.54 19.19 -24.74
C LEU A 390 -0.16 19.78 -24.45
N VAL A 391 0.66 19.10 -23.67
CA VAL A 391 2.09 19.38 -23.56
C VAL A 391 2.78 18.76 -24.78
N ASP A 392 3.17 19.58 -25.74
CA ASP A 392 3.82 19.14 -26.97
C ASP A 392 5.32 18.90 -26.77
N SER A 393 5.98 19.74 -25.98
CA SER A 393 7.39 19.59 -25.64
C SER A 393 7.70 20.08 -24.23
N VAL A 394 8.78 19.53 -23.64
CA VAL A 394 9.32 19.93 -22.34
C VAL A 394 10.81 20.17 -22.51
N ALA A 395 11.29 21.36 -22.10
CA ALA A 395 12.71 21.68 -22.18
C ALA A 395 13.53 20.78 -21.23
N PRO A 396 14.66 20.19 -21.67
CA PRO A 396 15.34 19.13 -20.92
C PRO A 396 15.77 19.51 -19.49
N ASP A 397 16.19 20.75 -19.27
CA ASP A 397 16.71 21.22 -17.97
C ASP A 397 15.72 22.13 -17.23
N SER A 398 14.44 22.07 -17.59
CA SER A 398 13.39 22.88 -16.97
C SER A 398 12.81 22.22 -15.70
N ASP A 399 12.19 23.04 -14.82
CA ASP A 399 11.50 22.52 -13.63
C ASP A 399 10.40 21.51 -13.97
N PRO A 400 9.57 21.66 -15.05
CA PRO A 400 8.65 20.60 -15.49
C PRO A 400 9.35 19.28 -15.83
N ALA A 401 10.51 19.30 -16.48
CA ALA A 401 11.26 18.08 -16.78
C ALA A 401 11.75 17.38 -15.50
N HIS A 402 12.29 18.14 -14.55
CA HIS A 402 12.73 17.62 -13.25
C HIS A 402 11.58 17.06 -12.43
N ARG A 403 10.35 17.53 -12.64
CA ARG A 403 9.13 17.02 -12.00
C ARG A 403 8.43 15.90 -12.78
N GLY A 404 9.09 15.43 -13.84
CA GLY A 404 8.65 14.27 -14.62
C GLY A 404 7.48 14.54 -15.57
N MET A 405 7.29 15.80 -16.01
CA MET A 405 6.43 16.11 -17.15
C MET A 405 7.12 15.71 -18.47
N VAL A 406 6.33 15.18 -19.39
CA VAL A 406 6.81 14.73 -20.70
C VAL A 406 5.88 15.19 -21.83
N SER A 407 6.39 15.22 -23.05
CA SER A 407 5.56 15.45 -24.25
C SER A 407 4.47 14.38 -24.34
N GLY A 408 3.24 14.84 -24.53
CA GLY A 408 2.03 14.03 -24.56
C GLY A 408 1.22 14.03 -23.27
N ASP A 409 1.69 14.65 -22.19
CA ASP A 409 0.88 14.96 -21.02
C ASP A 409 -0.19 16.00 -21.37
N VAL A 410 -1.30 16.06 -20.61
CA VAL A 410 -2.35 17.04 -20.83
C VAL A 410 -2.58 17.84 -19.54
N ILE A 411 -2.50 19.17 -19.66
CA ILE A 411 -2.86 20.10 -18.58
C ILE A 411 -4.38 20.23 -18.57
N LEU A 412 -5.01 19.84 -17.48
CA LEU A 412 -6.48 19.93 -17.31
C LEU A 412 -6.90 21.19 -16.59
N ARG A 413 -6.07 21.66 -15.66
CA ARG A 413 -6.34 22.85 -14.84
C ARG A 413 -5.04 23.58 -14.51
N VAL A 414 -5.14 24.90 -14.34
CA VAL A 414 -4.13 25.73 -13.69
C VAL A 414 -4.79 26.35 -12.45
N GLN A 415 -4.21 26.14 -11.27
CA GLN A 415 -4.89 26.40 -10.01
C GLN A 415 -6.31 25.77 -10.03
N ASP A 416 -7.31 26.51 -9.65
CA ASP A 416 -8.71 26.05 -9.63
C ASP A 416 -9.45 26.21 -10.97
N THR A 417 -8.77 26.72 -12.02
CA THR A 417 -9.39 27.04 -13.31
C THR A 417 -9.15 25.91 -14.32
N PRO A 418 -10.20 25.30 -14.92
CA PRO A 418 -10.06 24.45 -16.09
C PRO A 418 -9.50 25.25 -17.26
N VAL A 419 -8.65 24.60 -18.09
CA VAL A 419 -8.04 25.23 -19.27
C VAL A 419 -8.30 24.42 -20.52
N ASP A 420 -8.54 25.10 -21.64
CA ASP A 420 -8.79 24.54 -22.97
C ASP A 420 -7.80 24.97 -24.03
N THR A 421 -7.14 26.10 -23.80
CA THR A 421 -6.23 26.71 -24.75
C THR A 421 -4.88 27.04 -24.11
N PRO A 422 -3.77 27.01 -24.88
CA PRO A 422 -2.47 27.45 -24.41
C PRO A 422 -2.46 28.89 -23.85
N ASP A 423 -3.28 29.78 -24.40
CA ASP A 423 -3.38 31.18 -23.94
C ASP A 423 -4.05 31.29 -22.57
N GLU A 424 -5.02 30.44 -22.25
CA GLU A 424 -5.61 30.35 -20.89
C GLU A 424 -4.56 29.88 -19.88
N VAL A 425 -3.77 28.85 -20.20
CA VAL A 425 -2.67 28.41 -19.33
C VAL A 425 -1.71 29.57 -19.05
N ARG A 426 -1.33 30.33 -20.09
CA ARG A 426 -0.44 31.51 -19.95
C ARG A 426 -1.06 32.58 -19.05
N SER A 427 -2.31 32.94 -19.31
CA SER A 427 -3.05 33.96 -18.55
C SER A 427 -3.13 33.60 -17.06
N ASP A 428 -3.43 32.34 -16.76
CA ASP A 428 -3.57 31.87 -15.38
C ASP A 428 -2.20 31.79 -14.67
N VAL A 429 -1.14 31.39 -15.37
CA VAL A 429 0.24 31.45 -14.85
C VAL A 429 0.65 32.88 -14.53
N ASP A 430 0.37 33.85 -15.43
CA ASP A 430 0.67 35.26 -15.21
C ASP A 430 -0.14 35.84 -14.03
N ALA A 431 -1.39 35.42 -13.87
CA ALA A 431 -2.21 35.81 -12.72
C ALA A 431 -1.65 35.29 -11.38
N VAL A 432 -1.09 34.08 -11.36
CA VAL A 432 -0.42 33.51 -10.17
C VAL A 432 0.85 34.26 -9.85
N ARG A 433 1.66 34.59 -10.88
CA ARG A 433 2.88 35.39 -10.75
C ARG A 433 2.56 36.81 -10.20
N GLY A 434 1.49 37.42 -10.66
CA GLY A 434 1.02 38.73 -10.16
C GLY A 434 0.60 38.71 -8.67
N ARG A 435 0.31 37.54 -8.11
CA ARG A 435 0.03 37.35 -6.69
C ARG A 435 1.28 37.06 -5.83
N GLN A 436 2.47 37.22 -6.39
CA GLN A 436 3.78 36.95 -5.74
C GLN A 436 3.90 35.52 -5.19
N ARG A 437 3.33 34.54 -5.89
CA ARG A 437 3.53 33.13 -5.58
C ARG A 437 4.74 32.58 -6.30
N HIS A 438 5.51 31.72 -5.62
CA HIS A 438 6.70 31.09 -6.17
C HIS A 438 6.38 29.83 -6.99
N PHE A 439 5.20 29.28 -6.84
CA PHE A 439 4.76 28.08 -7.54
C PHE A 439 3.37 28.27 -8.17
N VAL A 440 3.20 27.67 -9.35
CA VAL A 440 1.89 27.47 -9.99
C VAL A 440 1.51 26.00 -9.91
N LEU A 441 0.26 25.74 -9.56
CA LEU A 441 -0.28 24.41 -9.44
C LEU A 441 -0.98 24.00 -10.74
N MET A 442 -0.60 22.87 -11.34
CA MET A 442 -1.20 22.32 -12.56
C MET A 442 -1.71 20.92 -12.35
N LEU A 443 -2.94 20.63 -12.72
CA LEU A 443 -3.50 19.28 -12.79
C LEU A 443 -3.14 18.66 -14.14
N ILE A 444 -2.30 17.63 -14.12
CA ILE A 444 -1.78 16.97 -15.32
C ILE A 444 -2.39 15.58 -15.45
N LEU A 445 -2.87 15.22 -16.64
CA LEU A 445 -3.13 13.84 -17.04
C LEU A 445 -1.87 13.30 -17.72
N PRO A 446 -1.11 12.39 -17.06
CA PRO A 446 0.13 11.86 -17.63
C PRO A 446 -0.12 10.98 -18.87
N LYS A 447 0.77 11.08 -19.86
CA LYS A 447 0.82 10.20 -21.04
C LYS A 447 1.16 8.76 -20.66
N VAL A 448 2.18 8.58 -19.82
CA VAL A 448 2.62 7.27 -19.30
C VAL A 448 1.96 7.06 -17.95
N ARG A 449 1.19 5.99 -17.82
CA ARG A 449 0.41 5.70 -16.62
C ARG A 449 1.17 4.76 -15.70
N ASP A 450 2.08 5.27 -14.88
CA ASP A 450 2.58 4.53 -13.71
C ASP A 450 1.50 4.44 -12.62
N ALA A 451 0.59 5.43 -12.56
CA ALA A 451 -0.67 5.39 -11.83
C ALA A 451 -1.79 5.95 -12.71
N PRO A 452 -2.94 5.28 -12.84
CA PRO A 452 -4.00 5.75 -13.71
C PRO A 452 -4.68 7.01 -13.15
N GLY A 453 -4.59 8.14 -13.85
CA GLY A 453 -5.37 9.36 -13.65
C GLY A 453 -4.58 10.63 -13.40
N PRO A 454 -5.30 11.77 -13.25
CA PRO A 454 -4.68 13.06 -13.06
C PRO A 454 -3.87 13.16 -11.77
N LYS A 455 -2.79 13.97 -11.82
CA LYS A 455 -1.96 14.35 -10.66
C LYS A 455 -1.70 15.85 -10.67
N TRP A 456 -1.58 16.43 -9.48
CA TRP A 456 -1.16 17.80 -9.31
C TRP A 456 0.38 17.91 -9.35
N ILE A 457 0.90 18.90 -10.09
CA ILE A 457 2.30 19.29 -10.12
C ILE A 457 2.40 20.77 -9.80
N ALA A 458 3.22 21.12 -8.82
CA ALA A 458 3.57 22.50 -8.54
C ALA A 458 4.85 22.84 -9.31
N LEU A 459 4.76 23.75 -10.26
CA LEU A 459 5.90 24.24 -11.06
C LEU A 459 6.42 25.53 -10.48
N GLN A 460 7.74 25.65 -10.39
CA GLN A 460 8.41 26.86 -9.94
C GLN A 460 8.26 27.98 -10.98
N LEU A 461 7.88 29.16 -10.50
CA LEU A 461 7.84 30.37 -11.30
C LEU A 461 9.17 31.11 -11.11
N ASP A 462 9.89 31.36 -12.20
CA ASP A 462 11.09 32.19 -12.14
C ASP A 462 10.72 33.60 -11.67
N ASP A 463 11.55 34.13 -10.77
CA ASP A 463 11.39 35.49 -10.26
C ASP A 463 11.72 36.47 -11.43
N PRO A 464 10.82 37.40 -11.82
CA PRO A 464 11.06 38.28 -12.95
C PRO A 464 12.22 39.31 -12.74
N GLY A 465 13.08 39.07 -11.73
CA GLY A 465 14.16 39.94 -11.29
C GLY A 465 15.49 39.27 -11.01
N GLY A 466 15.74 38.03 -11.52
CA GLY A 466 17.02 37.34 -11.42
C GLY A 466 17.93 37.58 -12.61
#